data_18268fac8d8f258108e5113d6ef87ea6
#
_entry.id   18268fac8d8f258108e5113d6ef87ea6
#
_cell.length_a   1.000
_cell.length_b   1.000
_cell.length_c   1.000
_cell.angle_alpha   90.00
_cell.angle_beta   90.00
_cell.angle_gamma   90.00
#
_symmetry.space_group_name_H-M   'P 1'
#
loop_
_entity.id
_entity.type
_entity.pdbx_description
1 polymer ?
#
loop_
_entity_poly.entity_id
_entity_poly.type
_entity_poly.pdbx_seq_one_letter_code
_entity_poly.pdbx_strand_id
1 'polypeptide(L)'
;MSTTRHATIDDVAKLAGVSVATVSRVMNAHPAVKPETIERVRGAAARLDYVPSNAARSLSLGRTHTVALLMPDLSNPMFQQVLRGANRAAAAAGYRLLVTDSVENPGAEAELAIEARRRCDALILCSPRMTPRDLRRVLSATEPVVLINREAEAGGVPAMWVDYAEGTRLLVQRLRRLGHRSFVYLSGPPSSVSNNERIAALRTLAREHDDLTLTVLECGGAIEDGDAALGPVLASGATAVLAYNDVVALGLLGRLNEAGVGVPHDISVAGYDDIPFTRYSTPPLTTVSVPKEELGRHAWEEVARLLAGDERSQVLRFPPRLVERGSTGPAPRDFLPPSVTEVVNPALAWHRDDDDIAVDLSVDGALLARYERRPVMPDVYSPRPYLHPVYTLQGSVLTDAQAALHRHQHGISLALPDVDGVSYWGGRTYVEAAGPTLLANHGTQASVELATSGPSFEERLIWHAPDGAHQLSEHRSVTAAVRPDGDGWLMRWRTALQADDHDVVISSPASSGRPDARYGGIFWRFPVVEGVTIITADGGPAHGNRSPWLALTYADDARPWTVLLRQPDAVVPWHVRAADYLGVCPAIAWDAPVRIARDHTLELALDAVVLDRTLTRDEIEAALA
;
A
#
# COMPACT_ATOMS: atom_id res chain seq x y z
N MET A 1 -28.45 -20.15 -32.84
CA MET A 1 -27.10 -19.56 -32.83
C MET A 1 -26.32 -20.21 -33.96
N SER A 2 -26.12 -19.50 -35.07
CA SER A 2 -25.39 -19.99 -36.24
C SER A 2 -23.90 -19.97 -35.91
N THR A 3 -23.29 -21.13 -35.78
CA THR A 3 -21.82 -21.27 -35.67
C THR A 3 -21.21 -20.85 -37.00
N THR A 4 -20.63 -19.64 -37.05
CA THR A 4 -19.82 -19.19 -38.17
C THR A 4 -18.62 -20.13 -38.29
N ARG A 5 -18.68 -21.06 -39.26
CA ARG A 5 -17.56 -21.95 -39.57
C ARG A 5 -16.42 -21.12 -40.15
N HIS A 6 -15.34 -21.01 -39.45
CA HIS A 6 -14.10 -20.35 -39.95
C HIS A 6 -13.58 -21.17 -41.16
N ALA A 7 -13.22 -20.44 -42.22
CA ALA A 7 -12.62 -21.05 -43.39
C ALA A 7 -11.33 -21.79 -43.02
N THR A 8 -11.12 -22.97 -43.63
CA THR A 8 -9.95 -23.81 -43.41
C THR A 8 -8.99 -23.73 -44.60
N ILE A 9 -7.76 -24.21 -44.41
CA ILE A 9 -6.75 -24.31 -45.50
C ILE A 9 -7.27 -25.17 -46.64
N ASP A 10 -8.11 -26.20 -46.35
CA ASP A 10 -8.74 -27.03 -47.33
C ASP A 10 -9.75 -26.28 -48.20
N ASP A 11 -10.49 -25.37 -47.60
CA ASP A 11 -11.46 -24.52 -48.32
C ASP A 11 -10.73 -23.57 -49.29
N VAL A 12 -9.60 -23.00 -48.88
CA VAL A 12 -8.73 -22.18 -49.74
C VAL A 12 -8.12 -23.02 -50.88
N ALA A 13 -7.66 -24.24 -50.58
CA ALA A 13 -7.11 -25.14 -51.58
C ALA A 13 -8.12 -25.50 -52.66
N LYS A 14 -9.35 -25.83 -52.25
CA LYS A 14 -10.48 -26.11 -53.16
C LYS A 14 -10.82 -24.90 -54.01
N LEU A 15 -10.94 -23.70 -53.42
CA LEU A 15 -11.31 -22.50 -54.14
C LEU A 15 -10.21 -22.04 -55.12
N ALA A 16 -8.93 -22.21 -54.75
CA ALA A 16 -7.77 -21.86 -55.58
C ALA A 16 -7.43 -22.96 -56.62
N GLY A 17 -8.02 -24.16 -56.56
CA GLY A 17 -7.71 -25.28 -57.45
C GLY A 17 -6.28 -25.80 -57.32
N VAL A 18 -5.76 -25.86 -56.09
CA VAL A 18 -4.39 -26.31 -55.78
C VAL A 18 -4.41 -27.30 -54.58
N SER A 19 -3.28 -27.97 -54.35
CA SER A 19 -3.14 -28.81 -53.15
C SER A 19 -2.99 -27.97 -51.89
N VAL A 20 -3.37 -28.51 -50.72
CA VAL A 20 -3.15 -27.93 -49.40
C VAL A 20 -1.67 -27.57 -49.18
N ALA A 21 -0.77 -28.44 -49.65
CA ALA A 21 0.67 -28.19 -49.61
C ALA A 21 1.09 -26.95 -50.41
N THR A 22 0.43 -26.68 -51.55
CA THR A 22 0.66 -25.48 -52.36
C THR A 22 0.17 -24.23 -51.65
N VAL A 23 -1.03 -24.28 -51.02
CA VAL A 23 -1.54 -23.16 -50.19
C VAL A 23 -0.57 -22.87 -49.05
N SER A 24 -0.13 -23.88 -48.32
CA SER A 24 0.85 -23.73 -47.24
C SER A 24 2.13 -23.06 -47.71
N ARG A 25 2.70 -23.48 -48.88
CA ARG A 25 3.90 -22.85 -49.45
C ARG A 25 3.69 -21.40 -49.84
N VAL A 26 2.53 -21.06 -50.41
CA VAL A 26 2.18 -19.66 -50.74
C VAL A 26 2.05 -18.81 -49.50
N MET A 27 1.36 -19.29 -48.46
CA MET A 27 1.15 -18.57 -47.21
C MET A 27 2.45 -18.37 -46.42
N ASN A 28 3.41 -19.30 -46.60
CA ASN A 28 4.74 -19.22 -46.00
C ASN A 28 5.80 -18.55 -46.92
N ALA A 29 5.36 -17.88 -48.01
CA ALA A 29 6.24 -17.15 -48.95
C ALA A 29 7.39 -18.01 -49.52
N HIS A 30 7.15 -19.32 -49.79
CA HIS A 30 8.18 -20.22 -50.30
C HIS A 30 8.62 -19.82 -51.72
N PRO A 31 9.94 -19.61 -51.98
CA PRO A 31 10.44 -19.02 -53.23
C PRO A 31 10.18 -19.84 -54.50
N ALA A 32 9.84 -21.14 -54.37
CA ALA A 32 9.64 -22.04 -55.51
C ALA A 32 8.21 -22.00 -56.07
N VAL A 33 7.33 -21.10 -55.66
CA VAL A 33 5.94 -21.03 -56.13
C VAL A 33 5.82 -19.95 -57.23
N LYS A 34 5.19 -20.32 -58.36
CA LYS A 34 4.99 -19.39 -59.48
C LYS A 34 4.10 -18.22 -59.10
N PRO A 35 4.36 -16.98 -59.61
CA PRO A 35 3.59 -15.77 -59.27
C PRO A 35 2.10 -15.91 -59.51
N GLU A 36 1.67 -16.52 -60.61
CA GLU A 36 0.26 -16.77 -60.94
C GLU A 36 -0.47 -17.63 -59.89
N THR A 37 0.28 -18.60 -59.31
CA THR A 37 -0.27 -19.47 -58.26
C THR A 37 -0.37 -18.70 -56.93
N ILE A 38 0.55 -17.81 -56.65
CA ILE A 38 0.55 -16.94 -55.47
C ILE A 38 -0.66 -16.02 -55.49
N GLU A 39 -0.95 -15.35 -56.64
CA GLU A 39 -2.11 -14.48 -56.78
C GLU A 39 -3.41 -15.23 -56.61
N ARG A 40 -3.51 -16.39 -57.24
CA ARG A 40 -4.74 -17.22 -57.17
C ARG A 40 -5.04 -17.70 -55.75
N VAL A 41 -4.04 -18.13 -55.01
CA VAL A 41 -4.18 -18.59 -53.61
C VAL A 41 -4.51 -17.42 -52.70
N ARG A 42 -3.83 -16.27 -52.85
CA ARG A 42 -4.10 -15.05 -52.06
C ARG A 42 -5.52 -14.53 -52.32
N GLY A 43 -5.95 -14.53 -53.58
CA GLY A 43 -7.30 -14.13 -53.94
C GLY A 43 -8.37 -15.07 -53.33
N ALA A 44 -8.13 -16.38 -53.33
CA ALA A 44 -9.01 -17.34 -52.67
C ALA A 44 -9.06 -17.16 -51.16
N ALA A 45 -7.93 -16.94 -50.52
CA ALA A 45 -7.85 -16.68 -49.07
C ALA A 45 -8.59 -15.41 -48.67
N ALA A 46 -8.40 -14.30 -49.42
CA ALA A 46 -9.12 -13.04 -49.19
C ALA A 46 -10.65 -13.18 -49.34
N ARG A 47 -11.11 -13.92 -50.32
CA ARG A 47 -12.55 -14.16 -50.54
C ARG A 47 -13.21 -15.00 -49.44
N LEU A 48 -12.44 -15.85 -48.77
CA LEU A 48 -12.89 -16.71 -47.67
C LEU A 48 -12.60 -16.10 -46.28
N ASP A 49 -12.02 -14.90 -46.22
CA ASP A 49 -11.52 -14.30 -45.00
C ASP A 49 -10.62 -15.28 -44.18
N TYR A 50 -9.83 -16.07 -44.93
CA TYR A 50 -8.97 -17.06 -44.33
C TYR A 50 -7.68 -16.47 -43.83
N VAL A 51 -7.47 -16.58 -42.51
CA VAL A 51 -6.20 -16.24 -41.86
C VAL A 51 -5.53 -17.55 -41.45
N PRO A 52 -4.25 -17.79 -41.87
CA PRO A 52 -3.51 -18.97 -41.46
C PRO A 52 -3.45 -19.06 -39.92
N SER A 53 -3.81 -20.21 -39.35
CA SER A 53 -3.64 -20.39 -37.91
C SER A 53 -2.15 -20.40 -37.56
N ASN A 54 -1.79 -19.67 -36.50
CA ASN A 54 -0.40 -19.64 -36.03
C ASN A 54 0.10 -21.05 -35.64
N ALA A 55 -0.81 -21.93 -35.13
CA ALA A 55 -0.49 -23.32 -34.81
C ALA A 55 -0.08 -24.13 -36.05
N ALA A 56 -0.85 -23.99 -37.16
CA ALA A 56 -0.54 -24.68 -38.41
C ALA A 56 0.78 -24.15 -39.04
N ARG A 57 1.03 -22.85 -38.91
CA ARG A 57 2.27 -22.22 -39.38
C ARG A 57 3.47 -22.70 -38.58
N SER A 58 3.35 -22.75 -37.27
CA SER A 58 4.39 -23.23 -36.35
C SER A 58 4.76 -24.70 -36.64
N LEU A 59 3.75 -25.53 -36.88
CA LEU A 59 3.95 -26.96 -37.23
C LEU A 59 4.73 -27.10 -38.54
N SER A 60 4.44 -26.25 -39.54
CA SER A 60 5.10 -26.34 -40.86
C SER A 60 6.52 -25.74 -40.85
N LEU A 61 6.80 -24.79 -40.00
CA LEU A 61 8.12 -24.10 -39.89
C LEU A 61 9.03 -24.70 -38.80
N GLY A 62 8.49 -25.56 -37.92
CA GLY A 62 9.21 -26.11 -36.77
C GLY A 62 9.56 -25.04 -35.69
N ARG A 63 8.94 -23.85 -35.80
CA ARG A 63 9.16 -22.71 -34.87
C ARG A 63 7.86 -22.01 -34.57
N THR A 64 7.69 -21.61 -33.29
CA THR A 64 6.48 -20.94 -32.82
C THR A 64 6.55 -19.41 -33.00
N HIS A 65 7.73 -18.86 -33.25
CA HIS A 65 8.01 -17.42 -33.21
C HIS A 65 7.54 -16.76 -31.91
N THR A 66 7.63 -17.52 -30.82
CA THR A 66 7.29 -17.07 -29.47
C THR A 66 8.43 -17.41 -28.51
N VAL A 67 8.74 -16.51 -27.60
CA VAL A 67 9.71 -16.71 -26.52
C VAL A 67 9.00 -16.49 -25.19
N ALA A 68 9.18 -17.40 -24.25
CA ALA A 68 8.65 -17.24 -22.92
C ALA A 68 9.53 -16.31 -22.08
N LEU A 69 8.91 -15.41 -21.32
CA LEU A 69 9.57 -14.59 -20.31
C LEU A 69 8.88 -14.87 -18.97
N LEU A 70 9.58 -15.55 -18.08
CA LEU A 70 9.13 -15.81 -16.72
C LEU A 70 9.76 -14.80 -15.78
N MET A 71 8.95 -14.20 -14.90
CA MET A 71 9.35 -13.24 -13.88
C MET A 71 8.62 -13.46 -12.57
N PRO A 72 9.17 -12.98 -11.44
CA PRO A 72 8.61 -13.27 -10.12
C PRO A 72 7.36 -12.44 -9.78
N ASP A 73 7.22 -11.23 -10.33
CA ASP A 73 6.13 -10.32 -9.97
C ASP A 73 5.86 -9.30 -11.10
N LEU A 74 4.73 -9.42 -11.76
CA LEU A 74 4.27 -8.48 -12.78
C LEU A 74 3.73 -7.16 -12.20
N SER A 75 3.41 -7.11 -10.91
CA SER A 75 2.94 -5.87 -10.27
C SER A 75 4.07 -4.86 -10.08
N ASN A 76 5.33 -5.32 -9.96
CA ASN A 76 6.48 -4.46 -9.81
C ASN A 76 6.89 -3.81 -11.16
N PRO A 77 6.88 -2.47 -11.27
CA PRO A 77 7.23 -1.75 -12.49
C PRO A 77 8.65 -1.99 -13.01
N MET A 78 9.57 -2.47 -12.15
CA MET A 78 10.91 -2.88 -12.56
C MET A 78 10.83 -4.00 -13.60
N PHE A 79 10.08 -5.06 -13.32
CA PHE A 79 9.93 -6.19 -14.24
C PHE A 79 9.14 -5.82 -15.50
N GLN A 80 8.15 -4.90 -15.38
CA GLN A 80 7.43 -4.38 -16.54
C GLN A 80 8.36 -3.65 -17.52
N GLN A 81 9.37 -2.93 -17.05
CA GLN A 81 10.35 -2.26 -17.92
C GLN A 81 11.31 -3.25 -18.57
N VAL A 82 11.72 -4.32 -17.87
CA VAL A 82 12.48 -5.43 -18.49
C VAL A 82 11.66 -6.08 -19.59
N LEU A 83 10.40 -6.41 -19.32
CA LEU A 83 9.46 -6.93 -20.31
C LEU A 83 9.33 -5.99 -21.53
N ARG A 84 9.22 -4.69 -21.30
CA ARG A 84 9.12 -3.68 -22.37
C ARG A 84 10.33 -3.68 -23.28
N GLY A 85 11.53 -3.76 -22.72
CA GLY A 85 12.77 -3.85 -23.48
C GLY A 85 12.85 -5.12 -24.33
N ALA A 86 12.58 -6.28 -23.73
CA ALA A 86 12.55 -7.57 -24.41
C ALA A 86 11.47 -7.62 -25.51
N ASN A 87 10.25 -7.14 -25.22
CA ASN A 87 9.14 -7.18 -26.17
C ASN A 87 9.39 -6.29 -27.39
N ARG A 88 9.96 -5.08 -27.19
CA ARG A 88 10.29 -4.19 -28.32
C ARG A 88 11.32 -4.84 -29.25
N ALA A 89 12.35 -5.46 -28.68
CA ALA A 89 13.41 -6.12 -29.45
C ALA A 89 12.91 -7.40 -30.15
N ALA A 90 12.11 -8.22 -29.46
CA ALA A 90 11.50 -9.43 -30.02
C ALA A 90 10.54 -9.10 -31.18
N ALA A 91 9.68 -8.10 -31.00
CA ALA A 91 8.72 -7.67 -32.02
C ALA A 91 9.40 -7.17 -33.30
N ALA A 92 10.51 -6.43 -33.18
CA ALA A 92 11.32 -5.99 -34.33
C ALA A 92 11.89 -7.17 -35.14
N ALA A 93 12.10 -8.34 -34.50
CA ALA A 93 12.55 -9.57 -35.14
C ALA A 93 11.40 -10.52 -35.53
N GLY A 94 10.12 -10.08 -35.40
CA GLY A 94 8.95 -10.89 -35.75
C GLY A 94 8.57 -11.96 -34.72
N TYR A 95 9.08 -11.87 -33.49
CA TYR A 95 8.76 -12.74 -32.38
C TYR A 95 7.74 -12.09 -31.42
N ARG A 96 7.05 -12.93 -30.66
CA ARG A 96 6.14 -12.53 -29.58
C ARG A 96 6.67 -13.02 -28.25
N LEU A 97 6.32 -12.33 -27.17
CA LEU A 97 6.58 -12.82 -25.81
C LEU A 97 5.33 -13.45 -25.21
N LEU A 98 5.53 -14.62 -24.61
CA LEU A 98 4.60 -15.25 -23.68
C LEU A 98 5.09 -14.91 -22.26
N VAL A 99 4.32 -14.14 -21.53
CA VAL A 99 4.69 -13.72 -20.17
C VAL A 99 4.09 -14.69 -19.16
N THR A 100 4.90 -15.09 -18.20
CA THR A 100 4.50 -15.95 -17.08
C THR A 100 4.94 -15.30 -15.78
N ASP A 101 4.01 -15.12 -14.86
CA ASP A 101 4.23 -14.58 -13.52
C ASP A 101 4.21 -15.73 -12.50
N SER A 102 5.25 -15.83 -11.66
CA SER A 102 5.30 -16.84 -10.60
C SER A 102 4.68 -16.36 -9.28
N VAL A 103 4.28 -15.08 -9.21
CA VAL A 103 3.69 -14.45 -8.02
C VAL A 103 4.56 -14.69 -6.78
N GLU A 104 5.87 -14.44 -6.92
CA GLU A 104 6.91 -14.67 -5.90
C GLU A 104 6.89 -16.10 -5.29
N ASN A 105 6.37 -17.11 -6.01
CA ASN A 105 6.31 -18.50 -5.55
C ASN A 105 7.45 -19.35 -6.12
N PRO A 106 8.56 -19.57 -5.37
CA PRO A 106 9.71 -20.33 -5.84
C PRO A 106 9.39 -21.80 -6.17
N GLY A 107 8.38 -22.37 -5.50
CA GLY A 107 7.99 -23.77 -5.67
C GLY A 107 7.27 -24.05 -6.99
N ALA A 108 6.58 -23.05 -7.53
CA ALA A 108 5.86 -23.18 -8.81
C ALA A 108 6.73 -22.85 -10.03
N GLU A 109 7.79 -22.07 -9.86
CA GLU A 109 8.57 -21.49 -10.96
C GLU A 109 9.13 -22.52 -11.94
N ALA A 110 9.67 -23.64 -11.44
CA ALA A 110 10.29 -24.64 -12.29
C ALA A 110 9.29 -25.31 -13.24
N GLU A 111 8.10 -25.63 -12.76
CA GLU A 111 7.05 -26.22 -13.60
C GLU A 111 6.49 -25.21 -14.60
N LEU A 112 6.29 -23.97 -14.18
CA LEU A 112 5.86 -22.87 -15.04
C LEU A 112 6.88 -22.64 -16.18
N ALA A 113 8.19 -22.65 -15.87
CA ALA A 113 9.26 -22.49 -16.85
C ALA A 113 9.24 -23.62 -17.89
N ILE A 114 9.15 -24.88 -17.45
CA ILE A 114 9.12 -26.06 -18.32
C ILE A 114 7.85 -26.06 -19.19
N GLU A 115 6.71 -25.73 -18.62
CA GLU A 115 5.45 -25.66 -19.38
C GLU A 115 5.46 -24.53 -20.42
N ALA A 116 5.94 -23.34 -20.04
CA ALA A 116 6.06 -22.21 -20.96
C ALA A 116 6.99 -22.53 -22.13
N ARG A 117 8.13 -23.19 -21.88
CA ARG A 117 9.08 -23.60 -22.92
C ARG A 117 8.49 -24.58 -23.93
N ARG A 118 7.59 -25.46 -23.53
CA ARG A 118 6.91 -26.38 -24.45
C ARG A 118 6.10 -25.67 -25.54
N ARG A 119 5.71 -24.42 -25.29
CA ARG A 119 4.90 -23.59 -26.19
C ARG A 119 5.70 -22.53 -26.94
N CYS A 120 7.00 -22.40 -26.65
CA CYS A 120 7.86 -21.33 -27.12
C CYS A 120 9.19 -21.87 -27.66
N ASP A 121 9.85 -21.09 -28.50
CA ASP A 121 11.14 -21.46 -29.10
C ASP A 121 12.32 -21.31 -28.13
N ALA A 122 12.20 -20.43 -27.15
CA ALA A 122 13.21 -20.17 -26.11
C ALA A 122 12.56 -19.65 -24.83
N LEU A 123 13.36 -19.55 -23.77
CA LEU A 123 12.96 -19.07 -22.44
C LEU A 123 13.90 -17.99 -21.95
N ILE A 124 13.34 -16.92 -21.37
CA ILE A 124 14.05 -15.94 -20.56
C ILE A 124 13.58 -16.09 -19.12
N LEU A 125 14.49 -16.34 -18.20
CA LEU A 125 14.20 -16.36 -16.75
C LEU A 125 14.71 -15.06 -16.13
N CYS A 126 13.77 -14.21 -15.71
CA CYS A 126 14.09 -12.93 -15.11
C CYS A 126 14.02 -13.04 -13.57
N SER A 127 15.16 -12.87 -12.92
CA SER A 127 15.31 -12.91 -11.46
C SER A 127 14.65 -14.13 -10.79
N PRO A 128 14.86 -15.36 -11.29
CA PRO A 128 14.16 -16.54 -10.79
C PRO A 128 14.44 -16.79 -9.30
N ARG A 129 13.39 -17.19 -8.58
CA ARG A 129 13.38 -17.46 -7.13
C ARG A 129 13.66 -18.92 -6.79
N MET A 130 13.55 -19.82 -7.76
CA MET A 130 13.73 -21.26 -7.59
C MET A 130 15.09 -21.64 -7.00
N THR A 131 15.13 -22.79 -6.34
CA THR A 131 16.38 -23.31 -5.75
C THR A 131 17.45 -23.58 -6.81
N PRO A 132 18.75 -23.63 -6.44
CA PRO A 132 19.81 -24.01 -7.40
C PRO A 132 19.57 -25.39 -8.04
N ARG A 133 18.98 -26.34 -7.29
CA ARG A 133 18.61 -27.67 -7.80
C ARG A 133 17.54 -27.58 -8.90
N ASP A 134 16.49 -26.80 -8.65
CA ASP A 134 15.39 -26.64 -9.60
C ASP A 134 15.84 -25.84 -10.82
N LEU A 135 16.68 -24.84 -10.64
CA LEU A 135 17.29 -24.11 -11.76
C LEU A 135 18.08 -25.04 -12.67
N ARG A 136 18.95 -25.92 -12.12
CA ARG A 136 19.67 -26.93 -12.94
C ARG A 136 18.71 -27.83 -13.72
N ARG A 137 17.60 -28.28 -13.09
CA ARG A 137 16.57 -29.07 -13.76
C ARG A 137 15.91 -28.31 -14.91
N VAL A 138 15.57 -27.06 -14.71
CA VAL A 138 14.99 -26.20 -15.73
C VAL A 138 15.96 -25.98 -16.88
N LEU A 139 17.21 -25.59 -16.58
CA LEU A 139 18.22 -25.34 -17.60
C LEU A 139 18.46 -26.56 -18.53
N SER A 140 18.52 -27.76 -17.96
CA SER A 140 18.70 -29.00 -18.76
C SER A 140 17.44 -29.38 -19.57
N ALA A 141 16.26 -28.93 -19.17
CA ALA A 141 14.98 -29.30 -19.82
C ALA A 141 14.47 -28.24 -20.83
N THR A 142 15.06 -27.02 -20.84
CA THR A 142 14.42 -25.86 -21.50
C THR A 142 15.32 -25.11 -22.48
N GLU A 143 16.47 -25.66 -22.89
CA GLU A 143 17.34 -25.02 -23.91
C GLU A 143 16.57 -24.66 -25.20
N PRO A 144 16.85 -23.49 -25.80
CA PRO A 144 17.74 -22.44 -25.33
C PRO A 144 17.12 -21.55 -24.25
N VAL A 145 17.92 -21.13 -23.27
CA VAL A 145 17.51 -20.30 -22.14
C VAL A 145 18.52 -19.18 -21.87
N VAL A 146 18.00 -18.03 -21.41
CA VAL A 146 18.79 -16.85 -21.01
C VAL A 146 18.36 -16.43 -19.61
N LEU A 147 19.32 -16.03 -18.78
CA LEU A 147 19.08 -15.60 -17.40
C LEU A 147 19.23 -14.08 -17.23
N ILE A 148 18.40 -13.48 -16.39
CA ILE A 148 18.57 -12.11 -15.90
C ILE A 148 18.64 -12.17 -14.37
N ASN A 149 19.64 -11.49 -13.79
CA ASN A 149 19.89 -11.42 -12.34
C ASN A 149 20.03 -12.81 -11.66
N ARG A 150 20.53 -13.77 -12.40
CA ARG A 150 20.86 -15.10 -11.91
C ARG A 150 21.98 -15.68 -12.77
N GLU A 151 22.98 -16.32 -12.16
CA GLU A 151 23.99 -17.09 -12.86
C GLU A 151 23.76 -18.59 -12.67
N ALA A 152 24.16 -19.38 -13.67
CA ALA A 152 24.18 -20.82 -13.57
C ALA A 152 25.48 -21.25 -12.91
N GLU A 153 25.44 -22.10 -11.88
CA GLU A 153 26.64 -22.59 -11.17
C GLU A 153 27.65 -23.31 -12.09
N ALA A 154 27.13 -24.01 -13.08
CA ALA A 154 27.96 -24.75 -14.03
C ALA A 154 28.52 -23.89 -15.18
N GLY A 155 28.16 -22.62 -15.27
CA GLY A 155 28.47 -21.78 -16.44
C GLY A 155 27.72 -22.21 -17.70
N GLY A 156 28.09 -21.64 -18.86
CA GLY A 156 27.54 -22.06 -20.17
C GLY A 156 26.16 -21.51 -20.53
N VAL A 157 25.48 -20.79 -19.65
CA VAL A 157 24.20 -20.15 -19.92
C VAL A 157 24.40 -18.64 -20.00
N PRO A 158 23.93 -17.96 -21.06
CA PRO A 158 24.01 -16.50 -21.13
C PRO A 158 23.25 -15.84 -19.97
N ALA A 159 23.86 -14.83 -19.37
CA ALA A 159 23.25 -14.12 -18.23
C ALA A 159 23.50 -12.61 -18.31
N MET A 160 22.49 -11.84 -17.91
CA MET A 160 22.55 -10.40 -17.68
C MET A 160 22.52 -10.17 -16.17
N TRP A 161 23.50 -9.43 -15.68
CA TRP A 161 23.71 -9.23 -14.25
C TRP A 161 23.89 -7.77 -13.89
N VAL A 162 23.16 -7.31 -12.90
CA VAL A 162 23.38 -5.99 -12.30
C VAL A 162 24.32 -6.12 -11.11
N ASP A 163 25.28 -5.22 -10.96
CA ASP A 163 26.16 -5.19 -9.80
C ASP A 163 25.44 -4.57 -8.58
N TYR A 164 24.66 -5.41 -7.90
CA TYR A 164 23.89 -4.99 -6.73
C TYR A 164 24.78 -4.60 -5.54
N ALA A 165 25.95 -5.19 -5.42
CA ALA A 165 26.92 -4.84 -4.39
C ALA A 165 27.45 -3.41 -4.57
N GLU A 166 27.81 -3.05 -5.82
CA GLU A 166 28.26 -1.70 -6.15
C GLU A 166 27.15 -0.66 -5.93
N GLY A 167 25.91 -0.95 -6.35
CA GLY A 167 24.78 -0.05 -6.12
C GLY A 167 24.52 0.20 -4.64
N THR A 168 24.61 -0.83 -3.83
CA THR A 168 24.49 -0.73 -2.37
C THR A 168 25.62 0.09 -1.77
N ARG A 169 26.86 -0.10 -2.24
CA ARG A 169 28.03 0.66 -1.80
C ARG A 169 27.87 2.16 -2.12
N LEU A 170 27.43 2.49 -3.31
CA LEU A 170 27.18 3.89 -3.72
C LEU A 170 26.15 4.56 -2.80
N LEU A 171 25.08 3.86 -2.49
CA LEU A 171 24.00 4.36 -1.64
C LEU A 171 24.47 4.59 -0.19
N VAL A 172 25.15 3.61 0.40
CA VAL A 172 25.70 3.73 1.76
C VAL A 172 26.74 4.84 1.84
N GLN A 173 27.63 4.95 0.85
CA GLN A 173 28.63 6.03 0.80
C GLN A 173 27.96 7.40 0.74
N ARG A 174 26.87 7.55 -0.03
CA ARG A 174 26.11 8.80 -0.08
C ARG A 174 25.52 9.15 1.30
N LEU A 175 24.83 8.22 1.94
CA LEU A 175 24.24 8.42 3.26
C LEU A 175 25.29 8.70 4.34
N ARG A 176 26.43 8.03 4.28
CA ARG A 176 27.56 8.32 5.19
C ARG A 176 28.11 9.74 5.02
N ARG A 177 28.19 10.25 3.78
CA ARG A 177 28.59 11.66 3.52
C ARG A 177 27.58 12.65 4.09
N LEU A 178 26.31 12.27 4.20
CA LEU A 178 25.25 13.03 4.85
C LEU A 178 25.27 12.92 6.38
N GLY A 179 26.20 12.14 6.94
CA GLY A 179 26.40 11.99 8.38
C GLY A 179 25.71 10.78 9.01
N HIS A 180 24.94 10.01 8.25
CA HIS A 180 24.28 8.80 8.77
C HIS A 180 25.29 7.73 9.18
N ARG A 181 25.02 7.09 10.33
CA ARG A 181 25.82 5.99 10.89
C ARG A 181 24.96 4.80 11.32
N SER A 182 23.68 5.02 11.55
CA SER A 182 22.70 3.98 11.90
C SER A 182 21.76 3.75 10.74
N PHE A 183 21.76 2.51 10.21
CA PHE A 183 21.02 2.10 9.02
C PHE A 183 20.08 0.95 9.35
N VAL A 184 18.89 1.00 8.79
CA VAL A 184 18.01 -0.15 8.69
C VAL A 184 17.87 -0.57 7.23
N TYR A 185 18.00 -1.85 6.96
CA TYR A 185 17.72 -2.44 5.65
C TYR A 185 16.44 -3.25 5.71
N LEU A 186 15.44 -2.86 4.92
CA LEU A 186 14.22 -3.63 4.71
C LEU A 186 14.51 -4.69 3.67
N SER A 187 14.65 -5.94 4.09
CA SER A 187 15.09 -7.02 3.22
C SER A 187 13.94 -7.59 2.39
N GLY A 188 14.23 -7.90 1.14
CA GLY A 188 13.30 -8.60 0.24
C GLY A 188 13.21 -10.10 0.52
N PRO A 189 12.50 -10.86 -0.33
CA PRO A 189 12.35 -12.30 -0.17
C PRO A 189 13.71 -13.02 -0.07
N PRO A 190 13.89 -13.98 0.85
CA PRO A 190 15.13 -14.72 1.02
C PRO A 190 15.59 -15.48 -0.24
N SER A 191 14.64 -15.85 -1.09
CA SER A 191 14.88 -16.51 -2.39
C SER A 191 15.44 -15.56 -3.46
N SER A 192 15.44 -14.24 -3.22
CA SER A 192 15.98 -13.24 -4.14
C SER A 192 17.51 -13.18 -4.06
N VAL A 193 18.20 -13.51 -5.15
CA VAL A 193 19.65 -13.42 -5.22
C VAL A 193 20.13 -11.97 -5.09
N SER A 194 19.45 -11.04 -5.73
CA SER A 194 19.77 -9.60 -5.63
C SER A 194 19.62 -9.07 -4.19
N ASN A 195 18.64 -9.56 -3.42
CA ASN A 195 18.52 -9.25 -1.99
C ASN A 195 19.74 -9.75 -1.21
N ASN A 196 20.11 -11.02 -1.43
CA ASN A 196 21.21 -11.64 -0.72
C ASN A 196 22.56 -10.96 -1.01
N GLU A 197 22.78 -10.50 -2.24
CA GLU A 197 23.95 -9.70 -2.60
C GLU A 197 23.98 -8.34 -1.89
N ARG A 198 22.85 -7.65 -1.82
CA ARG A 198 22.75 -6.38 -1.08
C ARG A 198 23.03 -6.58 0.41
N ILE A 199 22.45 -7.60 1.03
CA ILE A 199 22.71 -7.95 2.44
C ILE A 199 24.21 -8.26 2.65
N ALA A 200 24.82 -9.03 1.75
CA ALA A 200 26.23 -9.36 1.84
C ALA A 200 27.12 -8.10 1.73
N ALA A 201 26.80 -7.18 0.80
CA ALA A 201 27.49 -5.91 0.64
C ALA A 201 27.34 -5.02 1.89
N LEU A 202 26.11 -4.90 2.42
CA LEU A 202 25.83 -4.13 3.65
C LEU A 202 26.60 -4.66 4.85
N ARG A 203 26.62 -5.98 5.04
CA ARG A 203 27.37 -6.63 6.14
C ARG A 203 28.86 -6.44 5.98
N THR A 204 29.37 -6.41 4.75
CA THR A 204 30.79 -6.12 4.47
C THR A 204 31.13 -4.69 4.82
N LEU A 205 30.32 -3.72 4.39
CA LEU A 205 30.50 -2.31 4.71
C LEU A 205 30.40 -2.03 6.23
N ALA A 206 29.49 -2.70 6.94
CA ALA A 206 29.38 -2.58 8.40
C ALA A 206 30.61 -3.15 9.14
N ARG A 207 31.32 -4.13 8.57
CA ARG A 207 32.59 -4.64 9.13
C ARG A 207 33.80 -3.78 8.78
N GLU A 208 33.77 -3.10 7.62
CA GLU A 208 34.85 -2.20 7.18
C GLU A 208 34.81 -0.84 7.91
N HIS A 209 33.69 -0.53 8.57
CA HIS A 209 33.46 0.76 9.21
C HIS A 209 32.89 0.58 10.62
N ASP A 210 33.76 0.62 11.63
CA ASP A 210 33.39 0.43 13.05
C ASP A 210 32.35 1.43 13.57
N ASP A 211 32.17 2.57 12.87
CA ASP A 211 31.19 3.60 13.18
C ASP A 211 29.80 3.32 12.56
N LEU A 212 29.61 2.16 11.88
CA LEU A 212 28.39 1.82 11.16
C LEU A 212 27.57 0.79 11.94
N THR A 213 26.32 1.13 12.25
CA THR A 213 25.32 0.20 12.79
C THR A 213 24.34 -0.20 11.70
N LEU A 214 24.14 -1.49 11.50
CA LEU A 214 23.23 -2.04 10.51
C LEU A 214 22.20 -2.97 11.18
N THR A 215 20.93 -2.64 11.07
CA THR A 215 19.82 -3.51 11.40
C THR A 215 19.20 -4.05 10.12
N VAL A 216 19.01 -5.36 10.00
CA VAL A 216 18.31 -5.98 8.87
C VAL A 216 16.95 -6.45 9.37
N LEU A 217 15.88 -5.91 8.78
CA LEU A 217 14.49 -6.30 9.08
C LEU A 217 13.95 -7.14 7.93
N GLU A 218 13.33 -8.26 8.23
CA GLU A 218 12.56 -9.01 7.25
C GLU A 218 11.34 -8.18 6.85
N CYS A 219 11.13 -8.01 5.54
CA CYS A 219 10.08 -7.17 5.04
C CYS A 219 9.33 -7.90 3.91
N GLY A 220 9.86 -7.89 2.72
CA GLY A 220 9.22 -8.44 1.52
C GLY A 220 9.49 -7.57 0.30
N GLY A 221 8.66 -7.68 -0.74
CA GLY A 221 8.88 -6.96 -2.00
C GLY A 221 7.72 -6.09 -2.46
N ALA A 222 6.57 -6.16 -1.80
CA ALA A 222 5.34 -5.45 -2.15
C ALA A 222 5.24 -4.08 -1.46
N ILE A 223 4.31 -3.26 -1.90
CA ILE A 223 4.08 -1.93 -1.31
C ILE A 223 3.52 -2.04 0.11
N GLU A 224 2.69 -3.04 0.35
CA GLU A 224 2.09 -3.37 1.64
C GLU A 224 3.15 -3.78 2.68
N ASP A 225 4.22 -4.44 2.24
CA ASP A 225 5.34 -4.81 3.11
C ASP A 225 6.07 -3.56 3.61
N GLY A 226 6.25 -2.56 2.74
CA GLY A 226 6.81 -1.26 3.09
C GLY A 226 5.91 -0.48 4.04
N ASP A 227 4.61 -0.52 3.81
CA ASP A 227 3.59 0.06 4.69
C ASP A 227 3.66 -0.53 6.10
N ALA A 228 3.74 -1.85 6.21
CA ALA A 228 3.83 -2.57 7.48
C ALA A 228 5.16 -2.34 8.24
N ALA A 229 6.21 -1.89 7.55
CA ALA A 229 7.55 -1.76 8.13
C ALA A 229 7.74 -0.55 9.06
N LEU A 230 6.78 0.39 9.13
CA LEU A 230 6.91 1.63 9.91
C LEU A 230 7.34 1.40 11.35
N GLY A 231 6.59 0.58 12.10
CA GLY A 231 6.86 0.33 13.51
C GLY A 231 8.26 -0.23 13.76
N PRO A 232 8.66 -1.34 13.11
CA PRO A 232 10.02 -1.88 13.19
C PRO A 232 11.12 -0.89 12.78
N VAL A 233 10.87 -0.05 11.76
CA VAL A 233 11.82 1.00 11.33
C VAL A 233 12.03 2.02 12.44
N LEU A 234 10.97 2.57 13.00
CA LEU A 234 11.07 3.56 14.08
C LEU A 234 11.71 2.96 15.34
N ALA A 235 11.35 1.73 15.70
CA ALA A 235 11.93 1.02 16.83
C ALA A 235 13.43 0.72 16.66
N SER A 236 13.95 0.67 15.43
CA SER A 236 15.38 0.43 15.17
C SER A 236 16.29 1.58 15.60
N GLY A 237 15.74 2.78 15.77
CA GLY A 237 16.53 4.01 16.02
C GLY A 237 17.46 4.40 14.87
N ALA A 238 17.28 3.83 13.68
CA ALA A 238 18.09 4.14 12.52
C ALA A 238 17.73 5.53 11.96
N THR A 239 18.73 6.26 11.52
CA THR A 239 18.54 7.57 10.88
C THR A 239 18.37 7.48 9.36
N ALA A 240 18.62 6.31 8.77
CA ALA A 240 18.41 6.07 7.34
C ALA A 240 17.89 4.65 7.06
N VAL A 241 16.92 4.57 6.15
CA VAL A 241 16.32 3.34 5.66
C VAL A 241 16.81 3.07 4.24
N LEU A 242 17.26 1.84 4.02
CA LEU A 242 17.52 1.29 2.71
C LEU A 242 16.46 0.23 2.42
N ALA A 243 15.58 0.47 1.47
CA ALA A 243 14.56 -0.50 1.12
C ALA A 243 15.06 -1.47 0.03
N TYR A 244 14.52 -2.71 0.07
CA TYR A 244 14.81 -3.72 -0.94
C TYR A 244 14.55 -3.23 -2.36
N ASN A 245 13.45 -2.53 -2.58
CA ASN A 245 13.12 -1.93 -3.88
C ASN A 245 12.36 -0.61 -3.66
N ASP A 246 12.08 0.08 -4.76
CA ASP A 246 11.34 1.35 -4.71
C ASP A 246 9.88 1.18 -4.27
N VAL A 247 9.29 0.02 -4.56
CA VAL A 247 7.87 -0.24 -4.20
C VAL A 247 7.73 -0.31 -2.68
N VAL A 248 8.62 -1.03 -2.00
CA VAL A 248 8.72 -1.05 -0.53
C VAL A 248 9.02 0.33 0.03
N ALA A 249 9.97 1.07 -0.59
CA ALA A 249 10.29 2.43 -0.16
C ALA A 249 9.09 3.38 -0.26
N LEU A 250 8.27 3.26 -1.32
CA LEU A 250 7.07 4.08 -1.51
C LEU A 250 5.98 3.75 -0.49
N GLY A 251 5.80 2.47 -0.14
CA GLY A 251 4.90 2.06 0.94
C GLY A 251 5.33 2.68 2.28
N LEU A 252 6.61 2.54 2.62
CA LEU A 252 7.15 3.15 3.84
C LEU A 252 7.04 4.68 3.83
N LEU A 253 7.35 5.36 2.70
CA LEU A 253 7.19 6.82 2.58
C LEU A 253 5.76 7.27 2.84
N GLY A 254 4.78 6.54 2.30
CA GLY A 254 3.36 6.79 2.57
C GLY A 254 3.07 6.75 4.07
N ARG A 255 3.53 5.70 4.75
CA ARG A 255 3.31 5.51 6.19
C ARG A 255 4.09 6.49 7.07
N LEU A 256 5.34 6.83 6.71
CA LEU A 256 6.10 7.87 7.41
C LEU A 256 5.40 9.22 7.32
N ASN A 257 4.92 9.58 6.12
CA ASN A 257 4.16 10.82 5.92
C ASN A 257 2.86 10.83 6.72
N GLU A 258 2.11 9.71 6.73
CA GLU A 258 0.89 9.56 7.54
C GLU A 258 1.18 9.62 9.05
N ALA A 259 2.34 9.12 9.48
CA ALA A 259 2.79 9.18 10.87
C ALA A 259 3.42 10.54 11.26
N GLY A 260 3.44 11.52 10.35
CA GLY A 260 4.04 12.83 10.60
C GLY A 260 5.57 12.81 10.72
N VAL A 261 6.23 11.70 10.33
CA VAL A 261 7.69 11.59 10.35
C VAL A 261 8.28 12.25 9.12
N GLY A 262 9.04 13.31 9.32
CA GLY A 262 9.62 14.13 8.25
C GLY A 262 10.71 13.38 7.46
N VAL A 263 10.47 13.15 6.17
CA VAL A 263 11.49 12.64 5.27
C VAL A 263 11.94 13.78 4.36
N PRO A 264 13.23 14.14 4.36
CA PRO A 264 14.38 13.47 4.98
C PRO A 264 14.78 14.00 6.38
N HIS A 265 13.99 14.87 7.01
CA HIS A 265 14.41 15.62 8.22
C HIS A 265 14.62 14.73 9.44
N ASP A 266 13.70 13.81 9.69
CA ASP A 266 13.76 12.89 10.83
C ASP A 266 14.41 11.57 10.46
N ILE A 267 14.16 11.11 9.24
CA ILE A 267 14.72 9.87 8.71
C ILE A 267 14.91 9.95 7.19
N SER A 268 16.06 9.52 6.71
CA SER A 268 16.30 9.39 5.28
C SER A 268 15.78 8.06 4.76
N VAL A 269 15.14 8.07 3.58
CA VAL A 269 14.65 6.84 2.92
C VAL A 269 15.25 6.73 1.53
N ALA A 270 15.76 5.56 1.20
CA ALA A 270 16.28 5.27 -0.13
C ALA A 270 15.78 3.93 -0.65
N GLY A 271 15.43 3.90 -1.93
CA GLY A 271 14.96 2.73 -2.64
C GLY A 271 16.01 2.09 -3.54
N TYR A 272 15.55 1.20 -4.40
CA TYR A 272 16.33 0.53 -5.44
C TYR A 272 15.45 0.26 -6.65
N ASP A 273 15.96 0.37 -7.88
CA ASP A 273 15.40 0.11 -9.21
C ASP A 273 15.16 1.36 -10.07
N ASP A 274 14.85 2.52 -9.48
CA ASP A 274 14.46 3.76 -10.18
C ASP A 274 13.23 3.56 -11.07
N ILE A 275 12.15 3.09 -10.46
CA ILE A 275 10.86 2.95 -11.15
C ILE A 275 10.24 4.34 -11.46
N PRO A 276 9.33 4.47 -12.44
CA PRO A 276 8.79 5.78 -12.84
C PRO A 276 8.14 6.59 -11.71
N PHE A 277 7.54 5.93 -10.72
CA PHE A 277 6.81 6.57 -9.61
C PHE A 277 7.71 7.31 -8.62
N THR A 278 8.99 6.96 -8.53
CA THR A 278 9.95 7.56 -7.57
C THR A 278 10.14 9.06 -7.73
N ARG A 279 9.84 9.61 -8.90
CA ARG A 279 9.92 11.06 -9.18
C ARG A 279 8.70 11.83 -8.67
N TYR A 280 7.59 11.14 -8.47
CA TYR A 280 6.28 11.71 -8.15
C TYR A 280 5.88 11.46 -6.69
N SER A 281 6.71 10.76 -5.91
CA SER A 281 6.53 10.66 -4.46
C SER A 281 6.86 12.00 -3.78
N THR A 282 6.36 12.17 -2.57
CA THR A 282 6.63 13.34 -1.73
C THR A 282 7.25 12.86 -0.41
N PRO A 283 8.56 13.16 -0.22
CA PRO A 283 9.51 13.73 -1.18
C PRO A 283 9.86 12.77 -2.33
N PRO A 284 10.41 13.26 -3.45
CA PRO A 284 10.90 12.40 -4.53
C PRO A 284 11.98 11.45 -4.02
N LEU A 285 11.85 10.15 -4.34
CA LEU A 285 12.66 9.07 -3.76
C LEU A 285 14.07 8.99 -4.35
N THR A 286 15.09 9.08 -3.50
CA THR A 286 16.47 8.73 -3.80
C THR A 286 16.56 7.21 -3.99
N THR A 287 17.22 6.75 -5.06
CA THR A 287 17.23 5.34 -5.43
C THR A 287 18.48 4.97 -6.23
N VAL A 288 18.68 3.68 -6.46
CA VAL A 288 19.71 3.16 -7.37
C VAL A 288 19.06 2.73 -8.68
N SER A 289 19.43 3.40 -9.76
CA SER A 289 18.93 3.09 -11.10
C SER A 289 19.65 1.91 -11.71
N VAL A 290 18.87 0.97 -12.27
CA VAL A 290 19.36 -0.15 -13.06
C VAL A 290 18.83 -0.04 -14.50
N PRO A 291 19.57 -0.52 -15.52
CA PRO A 291 19.20 -0.36 -16.93
C PRO A 291 18.14 -1.38 -17.37
N LYS A 292 16.94 -1.29 -16.84
CA LYS A 292 15.85 -2.28 -16.97
C LYS A 292 15.49 -2.64 -18.41
N GLU A 293 15.24 -1.63 -19.26
CA GLU A 293 14.91 -1.88 -20.67
C GLU A 293 16.10 -2.48 -21.44
N GLU A 294 17.33 -2.10 -21.09
CA GLU A 294 18.54 -2.66 -21.69
C GLU A 294 18.74 -4.13 -21.32
N LEU A 295 18.50 -4.49 -20.05
CA LEU A 295 18.52 -5.89 -19.60
C LEU A 295 17.58 -6.76 -20.45
N GLY A 296 16.34 -6.31 -20.63
CA GLY A 296 15.36 -7.02 -21.47
C GLY A 296 15.78 -7.09 -22.94
N ARG A 297 16.28 -5.99 -23.50
CA ARG A 297 16.77 -5.95 -24.88
C ARG A 297 17.93 -6.92 -25.09
N HIS A 298 18.94 -6.90 -24.24
CA HIS A 298 20.09 -7.81 -24.34
C HIS A 298 19.72 -9.26 -24.11
N ALA A 299 18.78 -9.55 -23.20
CA ALA A 299 18.27 -10.90 -23.03
C ALA A 299 17.62 -11.43 -24.31
N TRP A 300 16.87 -10.61 -25.03
CA TRP A 300 16.34 -10.96 -26.34
C TRP A 300 17.48 -11.16 -27.39
N GLU A 301 18.45 -10.29 -27.44
CA GLU A 301 19.59 -10.41 -28.37
C GLU A 301 20.35 -11.73 -28.19
N GLU A 302 20.56 -12.14 -26.94
CA GLU A 302 21.17 -13.45 -26.63
C GLU A 302 20.24 -14.61 -27.05
N VAL A 303 18.94 -14.53 -26.82
CA VAL A 303 17.98 -15.52 -27.33
C VAL A 303 18.06 -15.63 -28.86
N ALA A 304 18.10 -14.50 -29.57
CA ALA A 304 18.17 -14.49 -31.02
C ALA A 304 19.47 -15.14 -31.54
N ARG A 305 20.61 -14.94 -30.87
CA ARG A 305 21.89 -15.59 -31.17
C ARG A 305 21.81 -17.09 -30.96
N LEU A 306 21.24 -17.54 -29.81
CA LEU A 306 21.08 -18.98 -29.55
C LEU A 306 20.16 -19.65 -30.58
N LEU A 307 19.05 -18.97 -30.95
CA LEU A 307 18.14 -19.48 -32.00
C LEU A 307 18.79 -19.52 -33.41
N ALA A 308 19.82 -18.72 -33.63
CA ALA A 308 20.64 -18.75 -34.86
C ALA A 308 21.76 -19.82 -34.84
N GLY A 309 21.95 -20.53 -33.72
CA GLY A 309 22.94 -21.58 -33.54
C GLY A 309 24.31 -21.09 -33.03
N ASP A 310 24.41 -19.90 -32.47
CA ASP A 310 25.62 -19.43 -31.78
C ASP A 310 25.65 -19.99 -30.35
N GLU A 311 26.59 -20.89 -30.07
CA GLU A 311 26.69 -21.58 -28.77
C GLU A 311 27.56 -20.82 -27.74
N ARG A 312 28.10 -19.64 -28.10
CA ARG A 312 28.94 -18.87 -27.17
C ARG A 312 28.08 -18.23 -26.10
N SER A 313 28.31 -18.60 -24.85
CA SER A 313 27.70 -18.00 -23.66
C SER A 313 28.41 -16.72 -23.26
N GLN A 314 27.66 -15.68 -22.94
CA GLN A 314 28.19 -14.43 -22.40
C GLN A 314 27.47 -14.05 -21.10
N VAL A 315 28.27 -13.60 -20.14
CA VAL A 315 27.74 -12.94 -18.93
C VAL A 315 27.98 -11.43 -19.06
N LEU A 316 26.91 -10.67 -19.20
CA LEU A 316 26.99 -9.21 -19.32
C LEU A 316 26.71 -8.59 -17.95
N ARG A 317 27.63 -7.76 -17.47
CA ARG A 317 27.48 -7.04 -16.20
C ARG A 317 27.14 -5.57 -16.48
N PHE A 318 26.12 -5.09 -15.77
CA PHE A 318 25.60 -3.73 -15.92
C PHE A 318 25.87 -2.93 -14.64
N PRO A 319 26.56 -1.78 -14.73
CA PRO A 319 26.79 -0.92 -13.58
C PRO A 319 25.50 -0.20 -13.19
N PRO A 320 25.15 -0.18 -11.90
CA PRO A 320 24.07 0.64 -11.39
C PRO A 320 24.50 2.11 -11.27
N ARG A 321 23.53 3.01 -11.10
CA ARG A 321 23.80 4.44 -10.86
C ARG A 321 22.95 4.94 -9.70
N LEU A 322 23.56 5.69 -8.79
CA LEU A 322 22.83 6.41 -7.76
C LEU A 322 22.06 7.58 -8.39
N VAL A 323 20.80 7.70 -8.03
CA VAL A 323 19.92 8.81 -8.41
C VAL A 323 19.47 9.52 -7.15
N GLU A 324 20.12 10.63 -6.88
CA GLU A 324 19.84 11.45 -5.70
C GLU A 324 18.58 12.29 -5.92
N ARG A 325 17.68 12.30 -4.91
CA ARG A 325 16.44 13.09 -4.88
C ARG A 325 16.18 13.63 -3.47
N GLY A 326 14.95 13.99 -3.17
CA GLY A 326 14.56 14.69 -1.94
C GLY A 326 14.39 13.82 -0.70
N SER A 327 14.37 12.49 -0.80
CA SER A 327 14.09 11.62 0.34
C SER A 327 15.31 11.27 1.21
N THR A 328 16.49 11.82 0.87
CA THR A 328 17.71 11.70 1.68
C THR A 328 18.30 13.07 1.96
N GLY A 329 18.62 13.32 3.21
CA GLY A 329 19.16 14.58 3.72
C GLY A 329 20.28 14.38 4.74
N PRO A 330 20.79 15.45 5.38
CA PRO A 330 21.74 15.33 6.49
C PRO A 330 21.16 14.49 7.61
N ALA A 331 22.00 13.66 8.25
CA ALA A 331 21.57 12.92 9.43
C ALA A 331 21.09 13.88 10.52
N PRO A 332 19.97 13.56 11.19
CA PRO A 332 19.50 14.32 12.32
C PRO A 332 20.63 14.44 13.38
N ARG A 333 20.86 15.66 13.88
CA ARG A 333 22.02 15.90 14.78
C ARG A 333 21.86 15.31 16.17
N ASP A 334 20.63 14.97 16.59
CA ASP A 334 20.32 14.48 17.94
C ASP A 334 19.20 13.43 17.93
N PHE A 335 19.31 12.39 17.09
CA PHE A 335 18.47 11.21 17.24
C PHE A 335 19.14 10.25 18.24
N LEU A 336 19.06 10.57 19.53
CA LEU A 336 19.29 9.59 20.59
C LEU A 336 17.96 8.86 20.82
N PRO A 337 17.93 7.51 20.69
CA PRO A 337 16.77 6.78 21.19
C PRO A 337 16.64 7.06 22.68
N PRO A 338 15.44 7.31 23.21
CA PRO A 338 15.28 7.55 24.64
C PRO A 338 15.81 6.34 25.41
N SER A 339 16.87 6.54 26.16
CA SER A 339 17.39 5.55 27.10
C SER A 339 16.36 5.40 28.22
N VAL A 340 15.84 4.18 28.36
CA VAL A 340 14.99 3.78 29.48
C VAL A 340 15.83 3.76 30.76
N THR A 341 15.81 4.83 31.52
CA THR A 341 16.01 4.84 32.99
C THR A 341 15.85 6.25 33.55
N GLU A 342 14.71 6.52 34.14
CA GLU A 342 14.47 7.20 35.39
C GLU A 342 12.98 7.54 35.49
N VAL A 343 12.34 7.08 36.54
CA VAL A 343 10.94 7.40 36.85
C VAL A 343 10.88 8.87 37.26
N VAL A 344 10.73 9.76 36.28
CA VAL A 344 10.32 11.13 36.46
C VAL A 344 8.85 11.21 36.12
N ASN A 345 8.08 11.92 36.94
CA ASN A 345 6.63 12.11 36.75
C ASN A 345 6.36 12.53 35.28
N PRO A 346 5.64 11.72 34.46
CA PRO A 346 5.59 11.94 33.02
C PRO A 346 4.95 13.28 32.70
N ALA A 347 5.67 14.13 31.96
CA ALA A 347 5.16 15.40 31.49
C ALA A 347 4.24 15.19 30.29
N LEU A 348 2.99 14.80 30.56
CA LEU A 348 1.96 14.68 29.54
C LEU A 348 1.42 16.07 29.20
N ALA A 349 1.60 16.49 27.94
CA ALA A 349 1.11 17.79 27.49
C ALA A 349 0.77 17.83 26.02
N TRP A 350 -0.18 18.70 25.66
CA TRP A 350 -0.48 19.09 24.29
C TRP A 350 0.42 20.24 23.86
N HIS A 351 1.09 20.08 22.71
CA HIS A 351 1.97 21.08 22.11
C HIS A 351 1.46 21.47 20.73
N ARG A 352 1.38 22.77 20.44
CA ARG A 352 1.07 23.25 19.09
C ARG A 352 2.27 23.07 18.18
N ASP A 353 2.02 22.74 16.92
CA ASP A 353 3.03 22.87 15.88
C ASP A 353 3.29 24.35 15.53
N ASP A 354 4.40 24.60 14.85
CA ASP A 354 4.83 25.96 14.52
C ASP A 354 3.86 26.66 13.54
N ASP A 355 3.10 25.90 12.75
CA ASP A 355 2.17 26.43 11.74
C ASP A 355 0.72 26.56 12.26
N ASP A 356 0.45 26.22 13.53
CA ASP A 356 -0.90 26.19 14.15
C ASP A 356 -1.92 25.32 13.37
N ILE A 357 -1.42 24.26 12.69
CA ILE A 357 -2.21 23.32 11.89
C ILE A 357 -2.63 22.12 12.74
N ALA A 358 -1.77 21.66 13.65
CA ALA A 358 -2.01 20.52 14.50
C ALA A 358 -1.57 20.76 15.96
N VAL A 359 -1.97 19.85 16.84
CA VAL A 359 -1.57 19.82 18.25
C VAL A 359 -1.19 18.38 18.61
N ASP A 360 0.00 18.19 19.13
CA ASP A 360 0.56 16.89 19.48
C ASP A 360 0.49 16.64 20.98
N LEU A 361 -0.13 15.52 21.38
CA LEU A 361 -0.05 15.01 22.74
C LEU A 361 1.20 14.14 22.85
N SER A 362 2.11 14.52 23.74
CA SER A 362 3.29 13.73 24.02
C SER A 362 3.43 13.41 25.51
N VAL A 363 4.07 12.28 25.82
CA VAL A 363 4.52 11.89 27.15
C VAL A 363 6.01 11.59 27.06
N ASP A 364 6.82 12.26 27.87
CA ASP A 364 8.29 12.14 27.88
C ASP A 364 8.92 12.27 26.48
N GLY A 365 8.34 13.13 25.64
CA GLY A 365 8.77 13.35 24.26
C GLY A 365 8.27 12.31 23.23
N ALA A 366 7.58 11.25 23.66
CA ALA A 366 6.95 10.28 22.75
C ALA A 366 5.54 10.74 22.37
N LEU A 367 5.24 10.76 21.07
CA LEU A 367 3.92 11.10 20.55
C LEU A 367 2.90 10.04 20.95
N LEU A 368 1.80 10.45 21.60
CA LEU A 368 0.65 9.60 21.91
C LEU A 368 -0.55 9.86 21.00
N ALA A 369 -0.75 11.12 20.61
CA ALA A 369 -1.83 11.47 19.69
C ALA A 369 -1.50 12.78 18.97
N ARG A 370 -1.94 12.89 17.73
CA ARG A 370 -1.92 14.13 16.97
C ARG A 370 -3.34 14.55 16.65
N TYR A 371 -3.65 15.80 16.92
CA TYR A 371 -4.92 16.42 16.58
C TYR A 371 -4.75 17.34 15.39
N GLU A 372 -5.20 16.89 14.23
CA GLU A 372 -5.24 17.67 12.99
C GLU A 372 -6.36 18.70 13.08
N ARG A 373 -6.00 19.92 13.34
CA ARG A 373 -6.90 21.05 13.59
C ARG A 373 -7.46 21.63 12.28
N ARG A 374 -6.62 21.74 11.26
CA ARG A 374 -6.95 22.36 9.97
C ARG A 374 -6.59 21.44 8.80
N PRO A 375 -7.24 20.28 8.69
CA PRO A 375 -6.91 19.34 7.64
C PRO A 375 -7.24 19.90 6.25
N VAL A 376 -6.29 19.77 5.32
CA VAL A 376 -6.48 20.15 3.92
C VAL A 376 -7.01 18.95 3.15
N MET A 377 -8.30 18.97 2.81
CA MET A 377 -8.95 17.91 2.06
C MET A 377 -10.08 18.44 1.18
N PRO A 378 -10.49 17.71 0.11
CA PRO A 378 -11.64 18.07 -0.70
C PRO A 378 -12.94 18.18 0.11
N ASP A 379 -13.80 19.15 -0.24
CA ASP A 379 -15.09 19.40 0.46
C ASP A 379 -15.97 18.15 0.55
N VAL A 380 -15.91 17.28 -0.46
CA VAL A 380 -16.66 16.01 -0.50
C VAL A 380 -16.37 15.08 0.70
N TYR A 381 -15.28 15.30 1.41
CA TYR A 381 -14.93 14.54 2.61
C TYR A 381 -15.36 15.23 3.90
N SER A 382 -16.06 16.36 3.82
CA SER A 382 -16.49 17.19 4.93
C SER A 382 -15.33 17.51 5.88
N PRO A 383 -14.46 18.47 5.49
CA PRO A 383 -13.30 18.87 6.28
C PRO A 383 -13.66 19.16 7.72
N ARG A 384 -13.00 18.49 8.66
CA ARG A 384 -13.22 18.61 10.09
C ARG A 384 -11.97 18.21 10.86
N PRO A 385 -11.73 18.78 12.05
CA PRO A 385 -10.64 18.36 12.91
C PRO A 385 -10.79 16.92 13.38
N TYR A 386 -9.66 16.20 13.53
CA TYR A 386 -9.64 14.80 13.97
C TYR A 386 -8.33 14.43 14.67
N LEU A 387 -8.36 13.37 15.51
CA LEU A 387 -7.17 12.77 16.10
C LEU A 387 -6.67 11.63 15.21
N HIS A 388 -5.47 11.75 14.71
CA HIS A 388 -4.74 10.71 14.01
C HIS A 388 -3.28 11.15 13.79
N PRO A 389 -2.30 10.27 14.06
CA PRO A 389 -2.46 8.97 14.72
C PRO A 389 -2.75 9.07 16.22
N VAL A 390 -3.29 7.98 16.79
CA VAL A 390 -3.42 7.77 18.24
C VAL A 390 -2.73 6.45 18.57
N TYR A 391 -1.91 6.45 19.60
CA TYR A 391 -1.05 5.32 19.97
C TYR A 391 -1.34 4.79 21.37
N THR A 392 -1.02 3.51 21.61
CA THR A 392 -0.77 3.01 22.96
C THR A 392 0.57 3.54 23.49
N LEU A 393 0.87 3.39 24.79
CA LEU A 393 2.19 3.77 25.33
C LEU A 393 3.33 2.93 24.70
N GLN A 394 3.04 1.71 24.24
CA GLN A 394 4.00 0.84 23.54
C GLN A 394 4.06 1.09 22.03
N GLY A 395 3.34 2.09 21.52
CA GLY A 395 3.42 2.56 20.14
C GLY A 395 2.54 1.78 19.14
N SER A 396 1.54 1.01 19.58
CA SER A 396 0.54 0.44 18.67
C SER A 396 -0.41 1.52 18.19
N VAL A 397 -0.62 1.63 16.88
CA VAL A 397 -1.54 2.61 16.28
C VAL A 397 -2.98 2.13 16.48
N LEU A 398 -3.83 3.01 16.97
CA LEU A 398 -5.24 2.74 17.29
C LEU A 398 -6.24 3.46 16.40
N THR A 399 -5.77 4.22 15.43
CA THR A 399 -6.63 4.96 14.49
C THR A 399 -6.19 4.72 13.05
N ASP A 400 -7.16 4.84 12.13
CA ASP A 400 -6.94 4.83 10.69
C ASP A 400 -7.55 6.10 10.08
N ALA A 401 -6.95 6.64 9.03
CA ALA A 401 -7.45 7.83 8.36
C ALA A 401 -7.29 7.70 6.84
N GLN A 402 -8.27 8.22 6.10
CA GLN A 402 -8.25 8.31 4.62
C GLN A 402 -8.07 6.97 3.90
N ALA A 403 -8.52 5.85 4.49
CA ALA A 403 -8.49 4.55 3.83
C ALA A 403 -9.07 4.62 2.40
N ALA A 404 -8.46 3.92 1.45
CA ALA A 404 -8.72 4.05 0.01
C ALA A 404 -10.21 3.98 -0.39
N LEU A 405 -11.00 3.16 0.30
CA LEU A 405 -12.43 3.00 0.06
C LEU A 405 -13.33 3.95 0.88
N HIS A 406 -12.80 4.59 1.94
CA HIS A 406 -13.56 5.42 2.88
C HIS A 406 -12.78 6.69 3.25
N ARG A 407 -12.30 7.43 2.27
CA ARG A 407 -11.45 8.63 2.44
C ARG A 407 -12.08 9.76 3.27
N HIS A 408 -13.38 9.70 3.53
CA HIS A 408 -14.13 10.64 4.36
C HIS A 408 -14.16 10.24 5.85
N GLN A 409 -13.54 9.13 6.24
CA GLN A 409 -13.45 8.69 7.63
C GLN A 409 -12.04 8.94 8.16
N HIS A 410 -11.93 9.67 9.26
CA HIS A 410 -10.65 10.15 9.78
C HIS A 410 -10.58 9.88 11.28
N GLY A 411 -9.64 9.06 11.71
CA GLY A 411 -9.23 8.84 13.08
C GLY A 411 -10.36 8.89 14.12
N ILE A 412 -10.23 9.78 15.10
CA ILE A 412 -11.31 10.11 16.03
C ILE A 412 -11.81 11.51 15.69
N SER A 413 -13.08 11.63 15.33
CA SER A 413 -13.69 12.91 14.94
C SER A 413 -15.15 12.98 15.31
N LEU A 414 -15.68 14.16 15.55
CA LEU A 414 -17.13 14.37 15.62
C LEU A 414 -17.66 14.44 14.18
N ALA A 415 -18.45 13.46 13.80
CA ALA A 415 -18.95 13.32 12.44
C ALA A 415 -20.46 13.03 12.46
N LEU A 416 -21.23 13.91 11.82
CA LEU A 416 -22.68 13.82 11.73
C LEU A 416 -23.11 13.69 10.27
N PRO A 417 -23.89 12.65 9.91
CA PRO A 417 -24.24 12.38 8.52
C PRO A 417 -25.26 13.35 7.94
N ASP A 418 -26.09 13.94 8.79
CA ASP A 418 -27.15 14.86 8.39
C ASP A 418 -27.46 15.87 9.51
N VAL A 419 -27.24 17.15 9.22
CA VAL A 419 -27.58 18.30 10.07
C VAL A 419 -28.37 19.27 9.19
N ASP A 420 -29.69 19.26 9.27
CA ASP A 420 -30.59 20.03 8.39
C ASP A 420 -30.28 19.85 6.88
N GLY A 421 -29.99 18.60 6.45
CA GLY A 421 -29.68 18.27 5.06
C GLY A 421 -28.20 18.43 4.68
N VAL A 422 -27.35 18.94 5.57
CA VAL A 422 -25.91 19.08 5.37
C VAL A 422 -25.16 17.90 5.98
N SER A 423 -24.24 17.31 5.21
CA SER A 423 -23.40 16.20 5.67
C SER A 423 -22.08 16.70 6.23
N TYR A 424 -21.82 16.41 7.51
CA TYR A 424 -20.51 16.57 8.16
C TYR A 424 -19.82 15.21 8.41
N TRP A 425 -20.31 14.18 7.72
CA TRP A 425 -19.70 12.87 7.67
C TRP A 425 -18.78 12.71 6.46
N GLY A 426 -19.21 13.25 5.31
CA GLY A 426 -18.55 13.16 4.03
C GLY A 426 -18.91 11.93 3.18
N GLY A 427 -18.49 11.94 1.92
CA GLY A 427 -18.77 10.88 0.98
C GLY A 427 -20.19 10.93 0.40
N ARG A 428 -20.77 9.76 0.15
CA ARG A 428 -22.11 9.66 -0.47
C ARG A 428 -23.22 9.79 0.58
N THR A 429 -24.17 10.65 0.32
CA THR A 429 -25.42 10.76 1.10
C THR A 429 -26.43 9.74 0.58
N TYR A 430 -27.18 9.09 1.48
CA TYR A 430 -28.23 8.16 1.08
C TYR A 430 -29.51 8.93 0.72
N VAL A 431 -30.02 8.67 -0.48
CA VAL A 431 -31.29 9.20 -1.00
C VAL A 431 -32.25 8.04 -1.23
N GLU A 432 -33.45 8.06 -0.64
CA GLU A 432 -34.40 6.94 -0.62
C GLU A 432 -34.68 6.35 -2.00
N ALA A 433 -34.85 7.19 -3.02
CA ALA A 433 -35.16 6.74 -4.38
C ALA A 433 -33.93 6.36 -5.23
N ALA A 434 -32.73 6.80 -4.86
CA ALA A 434 -31.51 6.70 -5.68
C ALA A 434 -30.36 5.93 -4.99
N GLY A 435 -30.52 5.59 -3.71
CA GLY A 435 -29.44 4.95 -2.94
C GLY A 435 -28.28 5.91 -2.60
N PRO A 436 -27.06 5.38 -2.40
CA PRO A 436 -25.89 6.20 -2.07
C PRO A 436 -25.52 7.14 -3.21
N THR A 437 -25.82 8.43 -3.08
CA THR A 437 -25.64 9.46 -4.10
C THR A 437 -24.63 10.50 -3.65
N LEU A 438 -23.76 10.94 -4.55
CA LEU A 438 -22.84 12.04 -4.28
C LEU A 438 -23.61 13.37 -4.47
N LEU A 439 -23.86 14.06 -3.37
CA LEU A 439 -24.53 15.35 -3.36
C LEU A 439 -23.52 16.47 -3.08
N ALA A 440 -23.86 17.69 -3.46
CA ALA A 440 -23.09 18.89 -3.11
C ALA A 440 -23.60 19.48 -1.78
N ASN A 441 -23.68 18.64 -0.75
CA ASN A 441 -24.22 19.02 0.56
C ASN A 441 -23.22 18.80 1.72
N HIS A 442 -21.92 18.86 1.42
CA HIS A 442 -20.88 18.63 2.42
C HIS A 442 -20.52 19.92 3.13
N GLY A 443 -20.72 19.94 4.44
CA GLY A 443 -20.32 21.06 5.29
C GLY A 443 -18.90 20.91 5.82
N THR A 444 -18.41 21.96 6.47
CA THR A 444 -17.06 22.04 7.06
C THR A 444 -17.13 22.42 8.53
N GLN A 445 -16.19 21.90 9.34
CA GLN A 445 -15.99 22.31 10.73
C GLN A 445 -14.69 23.11 10.81
N ALA A 446 -14.81 24.41 10.97
CA ALA A 446 -13.67 25.32 10.99
C ALA A 446 -13.22 25.61 12.42
N SER A 447 -11.98 25.27 12.76
CA SER A 447 -11.35 25.65 14.02
C SER A 447 -11.05 27.15 14.04
N VAL A 448 -11.64 27.86 14.99
CA VAL A 448 -11.50 29.32 15.14
C VAL A 448 -10.46 29.66 16.18
N GLU A 449 -10.54 29.02 17.34
CA GLU A 449 -9.69 29.29 18.48
C GLU A 449 -9.35 27.99 19.20
N LEU A 450 -8.09 27.80 19.57
CA LEU A 450 -7.64 26.66 20.35
C LEU A 450 -6.68 27.14 21.43
N ALA A 451 -6.87 26.67 22.65
CA ALA A 451 -6.00 26.91 23.78
C ALA A 451 -5.51 25.58 24.37
N THR A 452 -4.21 25.43 24.59
CA THR A 452 -3.61 24.26 25.25
C THR A 452 -3.25 24.59 26.69
N SER A 453 -3.49 23.67 27.62
CA SER A 453 -3.13 23.80 29.03
C SER A 453 -2.70 22.45 29.59
N GLY A 454 -1.39 22.16 29.58
CA GLY A 454 -0.85 20.87 30.00
C GLY A 454 -1.51 19.70 29.24
N PRO A 455 -2.16 18.74 29.96
CA PRO A 455 -2.76 17.57 29.34
C PRO A 455 -4.12 17.84 28.66
N SER A 456 -4.55 19.09 28.55
CA SER A 456 -5.84 19.46 27.99
C SER A 456 -5.72 20.49 26.87
N PHE A 457 -6.63 20.43 25.91
CA PHE A 457 -6.91 21.57 25.03
C PHE A 457 -8.40 21.88 25.00
N GLU A 458 -8.71 23.13 24.75
CA GLU A 458 -10.06 23.63 24.48
C GLU A 458 -10.10 24.28 23.11
N GLU A 459 -11.14 24.05 22.34
CA GLU A 459 -11.29 24.53 20.98
C GLU A 459 -12.71 25.03 20.72
N ARG A 460 -12.79 26.15 20.01
CA ARG A 460 -14.04 26.68 19.47
C ARG A 460 -14.06 26.47 17.97
N LEU A 461 -15.13 25.86 17.48
CA LEU A 461 -15.34 25.58 16.06
C LEU A 461 -16.65 26.23 15.58
N ILE A 462 -16.69 26.53 14.29
CA ILE A 462 -17.90 26.94 13.57
C ILE A 462 -18.16 25.92 12.46
N TRP A 463 -19.39 25.47 12.41
CA TRP A 463 -19.87 24.54 11.39
C TRP A 463 -20.53 25.32 10.26
N HIS A 464 -20.01 25.19 9.05
CA HIS A 464 -20.49 25.87 7.86
C HIS A 464 -21.17 24.90 6.90
N ALA A 465 -22.33 25.30 6.39
CA ALA A 465 -22.96 24.68 5.24
C ALA A 465 -22.13 24.90 3.95
N PRO A 466 -22.40 24.16 2.85
CA PRO A 466 -21.66 24.30 1.60
C PRO A 466 -21.68 25.70 0.97
N ASP A 467 -22.69 26.49 1.26
CA ASP A 467 -22.83 27.90 0.84
C ASP A 467 -22.12 28.90 1.75
N GLY A 468 -21.46 28.40 2.80
CA GLY A 468 -20.77 29.20 3.81
C GLY A 468 -21.67 29.68 4.97
N ALA A 469 -22.96 29.34 4.97
CA ALA A 469 -23.87 29.72 6.06
C ALA A 469 -23.44 29.06 7.38
N HIS A 470 -23.56 29.81 8.48
CA HIS A 470 -23.35 29.30 9.84
C HIS A 470 -24.48 28.36 10.23
N GLN A 471 -24.15 27.17 10.72
CA GLN A 471 -25.15 26.18 11.15
C GLN A 471 -25.12 25.89 12.65
N LEU A 472 -23.92 25.68 13.22
CA LEU A 472 -23.69 25.36 14.61
C LEU A 472 -22.41 26.01 15.10
N SER A 473 -22.36 26.39 16.36
CA SER A 473 -21.12 26.61 17.11
C SER A 473 -20.78 25.37 17.95
N GLU A 474 -19.52 25.07 18.08
CA GLU A 474 -19.05 23.96 18.92
C GLU A 474 -17.98 24.45 19.88
N HIS A 475 -18.11 24.03 21.14
CA HIS A 475 -17.04 24.11 22.13
C HIS A 475 -16.58 22.69 22.47
N ARG A 476 -15.31 22.40 22.18
CA ARG A 476 -14.69 21.07 22.35
C ARG A 476 -13.58 21.14 23.38
N SER A 477 -13.54 20.16 24.30
CA SER A 477 -12.38 19.94 25.15
C SER A 477 -11.91 18.49 25.08
N VAL A 478 -10.60 18.30 25.03
CA VAL A 478 -9.96 16.99 25.09
C VAL A 478 -8.91 17.00 26.17
N THR A 479 -9.05 16.11 27.15
CA THR A 479 -8.10 15.96 28.27
C THR A 479 -7.52 14.55 28.25
N ALA A 480 -6.23 14.44 28.47
CA ALA A 480 -5.53 13.14 28.58
C ALA A 480 -4.92 12.97 29.97
N ALA A 481 -4.71 11.73 30.41
CA ALA A 481 -3.95 11.44 31.62
C ALA A 481 -3.30 10.04 31.50
N VAL A 482 -2.05 9.91 31.94
CA VAL A 482 -1.40 8.60 32.10
C VAL A 482 -1.98 7.91 33.34
N ARG A 483 -2.23 6.61 33.26
CA ARG A 483 -2.73 5.84 34.39
C ARG A 483 -1.67 5.69 35.49
N PRO A 484 -2.07 5.65 36.77
CA PRO A 484 -1.11 5.53 37.87
C PRO A 484 -0.24 4.28 37.78
N ASP A 485 -0.78 3.19 37.20
CA ASP A 485 -0.07 1.92 37.08
C ASP A 485 0.91 1.89 35.89
N GLY A 486 0.93 2.93 35.06
CA GLY A 486 1.79 3.02 33.88
C GLY A 486 1.44 2.03 32.75
N ASP A 487 0.32 1.33 32.85
CA ASP A 487 -0.12 0.31 31.89
C ASP A 487 -0.98 0.88 30.74
N GLY A 488 -1.11 2.22 30.69
CA GLY A 488 -1.92 2.88 29.68
C GLY A 488 -2.21 4.34 29.99
N TRP A 489 -3.10 4.92 29.20
CA TRP A 489 -3.54 6.30 29.36
C TRP A 489 -5.03 6.44 29.07
N LEU A 490 -5.63 7.57 29.46
CA LEU A 490 -7.03 7.85 29.25
C LEU A 490 -7.21 9.19 28.52
N MET A 491 -8.27 9.26 27.72
CA MET A 491 -8.72 10.45 27.02
C MET A 491 -10.17 10.72 27.39
N ARG A 492 -10.49 11.99 27.63
CA ARG A 492 -11.86 12.48 27.82
C ARG A 492 -12.16 13.50 26.74
N TRP A 493 -13.11 13.17 25.88
CA TRP A 493 -13.62 14.10 24.87
C TRP A 493 -14.97 14.63 25.35
N ARG A 494 -15.12 15.94 25.42
CA ARG A 494 -16.35 16.65 25.70
C ARG A 494 -16.61 17.63 24.59
N THR A 495 -17.87 17.74 24.15
CA THR A 495 -18.25 18.71 23.15
C THR A 495 -19.66 19.20 23.38
N ALA A 496 -19.87 20.49 23.19
CA ALA A 496 -21.12 21.18 23.30
C ALA A 496 -21.45 21.80 21.94
N LEU A 497 -22.54 21.35 21.32
CA LEU A 497 -23.04 21.85 20.04
C LEU A 497 -24.19 22.84 20.33
N GLN A 498 -24.04 24.08 19.90
CA GLN A 498 -25.01 25.15 20.11
C GLN A 498 -25.67 25.53 18.79
N ALA A 499 -27.02 25.62 18.83
CA ALA A 499 -27.83 26.16 17.74
C ALA A 499 -28.01 27.67 17.95
N ASP A 500 -27.31 28.51 17.20
CA ASP A 500 -27.27 29.96 17.44
C ASP A 500 -28.46 30.70 16.80
N ASP A 501 -28.73 30.42 15.53
CA ASP A 501 -29.65 31.23 14.72
C ASP A 501 -31.07 30.64 14.59
N HIS A 502 -31.20 29.32 14.57
CA HIS A 502 -32.45 28.58 14.37
C HIS A 502 -32.39 27.23 15.07
N ASP A 503 -33.50 26.54 15.11
CA ASP A 503 -33.55 25.15 15.59
C ASP A 503 -32.82 24.23 14.59
N VAL A 504 -31.94 23.36 15.08
CA VAL A 504 -31.17 22.44 14.26
C VAL A 504 -31.63 21.01 14.49
N VAL A 505 -31.75 20.22 13.42
CA VAL A 505 -32.14 18.81 13.47
C VAL A 505 -31.01 17.94 13.00
N ILE A 506 -30.54 17.04 13.87
CA ILE A 506 -29.51 16.04 13.55
C ILE A 506 -30.21 14.71 13.26
N SER A 507 -29.97 14.15 12.10
CA SER A 507 -30.56 12.91 11.62
C SER A 507 -29.51 11.84 11.29
N SER A 508 -29.93 10.58 11.21
CA SER A 508 -29.09 9.48 10.70
C SER A 508 -29.58 9.02 9.32
N PRO A 509 -28.78 8.32 8.52
CA PRO A 509 -29.24 7.79 7.23
C PRO A 509 -30.42 6.82 7.33
N ALA A 510 -30.69 6.27 8.53
CA ALA A 510 -31.86 5.45 8.77
C ALA A 510 -33.16 6.23 8.63
N SER A 511 -33.18 7.50 9.05
CA SER A 511 -34.36 8.40 8.88
C SER A 511 -34.59 8.79 7.42
N SER A 512 -33.60 8.59 6.55
CA SER A 512 -33.66 8.81 5.10
C SER A 512 -33.87 7.51 4.29
N GLY A 513 -34.36 6.44 4.93
CA GLY A 513 -34.74 5.18 4.26
C GLY A 513 -33.63 4.11 4.17
N ARG A 514 -32.53 4.23 4.94
CA ARG A 514 -31.49 3.20 5.06
C ARG A 514 -31.50 2.54 6.46
N PRO A 515 -32.34 1.51 6.72
CA PRO A 515 -32.69 1.04 8.07
C PRO A 515 -31.49 0.66 8.96
N ASP A 516 -30.42 0.11 8.36
CA ASP A 516 -29.27 -0.39 9.11
C ASP A 516 -28.12 0.62 9.25
N ALA A 517 -28.31 1.87 8.78
CA ALA A 517 -27.29 2.90 8.80
C ALA A 517 -27.60 3.97 9.86
N ARG A 518 -27.41 3.61 11.12
CA ARG A 518 -27.63 4.47 12.29
C ARG A 518 -26.31 4.85 12.90
N TYR A 519 -25.64 5.85 12.33
CA TYR A 519 -24.35 6.36 12.80
C TYR A 519 -24.37 7.88 12.90
N GLY A 520 -23.41 8.44 13.60
CA GLY A 520 -23.23 9.87 13.83
C GLY A 520 -22.99 10.17 15.30
N GLY A 521 -21.87 10.82 15.59
CA GLY A 521 -21.37 11.14 16.92
C GLY A 521 -19.85 11.24 16.94
N ILE A 522 -19.24 11.09 18.11
CA ILE A 522 -17.78 11.00 18.24
C ILE A 522 -17.35 9.63 17.70
N PHE A 523 -16.90 9.62 16.45
CA PHE A 523 -16.60 8.41 15.71
C PHE A 523 -15.11 8.08 15.83
N TRP A 524 -14.80 6.82 16.14
CA TRP A 524 -13.44 6.27 16.17
C TRP A 524 -13.26 5.26 15.03
N ARG A 525 -12.41 5.59 14.09
CA ARG A 525 -11.96 4.69 13.04
C ARG A 525 -10.71 3.96 13.50
N PHE A 526 -10.80 2.66 13.72
CA PHE A 526 -9.67 1.80 14.05
C PHE A 526 -8.97 1.27 12.78
N PRO A 527 -7.68 0.91 12.86
CA PRO A 527 -7.03 0.15 11.81
C PRO A 527 -7.71 -1.21 11.61
N VAL A 528 -7.62 -1.74 10.40
CA VAL A 528 -8.13 -3.10 10.10
C VAL A 528 -7.10 -4.10 10.60
N VAL A 529 -7.40 -4.75 11.73
CA VAL A 529 -6.55 -5.78 12.34
C VAL A 529 -7.40 -7.02 12.55
N GLU A 530 -6.95 -8.17 12.04
CA GLU A 530 -7.62 -9.45 12.28
C GLU A 530 -7.47 -9.89 13.74
N GLY A 531 -8.52 -10.47 14.32
CA GLY A 531 -8.49 -10.99 15.69
C GLY A 531 -8.90 -9.99 16.77
N VAL A 532 -9.41 -8.80 16.41
CA VAL A 532 -10.00 -7.89 17.41
C VAL A 532 -11.30 -8.46 17.94
N THR A 533 -11.41 -8.56 19.27
CA THR A 533 -12.62 -8.96 19.97
C THR A 533 -13.33 -7.73 20.54
N ILE A 534 -14.66 -7.66 20.40
CA ILE A 534 -15.48 -6.56 20.92
C ILE A 534 -16.31 -7.09 22.09
N ILE A 535 -16.20 -6.44 23.24
CA ILE A 535 -16.85 -6.81 24.50
C ILE A 535 -17.78 -5.69 24.93
N THR A 536 -19.01 -6.02 25.34
CA THR A 536 -19.99 -5.10 25.91
C THR A 536 -20.30 -5.45 27.37
N ALA A 537 -20.81 -4.50 28.15
CA ALA A 537 -21.13 -4.72 29.57
C ALA A 537 -22.11 -5.87 29.81
N ASP A 538 -23.07 -6.08 28.92
CA ASP A 538 -24.08 -7.14 29.01
C ASP A 538 -23.71 -8.43 28.26
N GLY A 539 -22.59 -8.45 27.54
CA GLY A 539 -22.17 -9.57 26.69
C GLY A 539 -23.00 -9.77 25.42
N GLY A 540 -23.87 -8.83 25.10
CA GLY A 540 -24.70 -8.85 23.89
C GLY A 540 -23.96 -8.39 22.63
N PRO A 541 -24.62 -8.44 21.45
CA PRO A 541 -24.07 -7.92 20.20
C PRO A 541 -23.69 -6.46 20.34
N ALA A 542 -22.53 -6.05 19.83
CA ALA A 542 -22.05 -4.69 20.04
C ALA A 542 -22.84 -3.64 19.24
N HIS A 543 -23.24 -3.94 17.99
CA HIS A 543 -24.03 -3.02 17.16
C HIS A 543 -25.47 -2.89 17.68
N GLY A 544 -25.91 -1.68 17.94
CA GLY A 544 -27.22 -1.37 18.51
C GLY A 544 -27.32 -1.58 20.02
N ASN A 545 -26.27 -1.99 20.68
CA ASN A 545 -26.23 -2.22 22.13
C ASN A 545 -26.25 -0.89 22.90
N ARG A 546 -26.98 -0.85 24.02
CA ARG A 546 -27.05 0.30 24.95
C ARG A 546 -26.16 0.07 26.18
N SER A 547 -25.03 -0.56 25.98
CA SER A 547 -24.05 -0.73 27.03
C SER A 547 -23.42 0.61 27.42
N PRO A 548 -23.22 0.91 28.71
CA PRO A 548 -22.51 2.13 29.13
C PRO A 548 -21.07 2.17 28.69
N TRP A 549 -20.48 1.01 28.36
CA TRP A 549 -19.14 0.88 27.82
C TRP A 549 -19.04 -0.24 26.77
N LEU A 550 -18.06 -0.11 25.92
CA LEU A 550 -17.67 -1.07 24.89
C LEU A 550 -16.14 -1.15 24.88
N ALA A 551 -15.58 -2.37 24.86
CA ALA A 551 -14.16 -2.56 24.77
C ALA A 551 -13.79 -3.30 23.48
N LEU A 552 -12.70 -2.87 22.86
CA LEU A 552 -12.03 -3.56 21.76
C LEU A 552 -10.72 -4.12 22.32
N THR A 553 -10.49 -5.41 22.18
CA THR A 553 -9.26 -6.07 22.63
C THR A 553 -8.59 -6.79 21.48
N TYR A 554 -7.29 -6.68 21.41
CA TYR A 554 -6.44 -7.37 20.44
C TYR A 554 -5.37 -8.18 21.20
N ALA A 555 -5.41 -9.48 21.00
CA ALA A 555 -4.48 -10.42 21.64
C ALA A 555 -3.36 -10.76 20.66
N ASP A 556 -2.25 -10.07 20.81
CA ASP A 556 -1.01 -10.31 20.08
C ASP A 556 0.09 -10.62 21.10
N ASP A 557 0.96 -11.59 20.80
CA ASP A 557 2.03 -11.98 21.73
C ASP A 557 3.07 -10.86 21.94
N ALA A 558 3.20 -9.95 20.97
CA ALA A 558 4.21 -8.89 21.00
C ALA A 558 3.65 -7.55 21.50
N ARG A 559 2.44 -7.16 21.09
CA ARG A 559 1.84 -5.85 21.38
C ARG A 559 0.32 -5.95 21.58
N PRO A 560 -0.15 -6.61 22.63
CA PRO A 560 -1.57 -6.67 22.96
C PRO A 560 -2.08 -5.29 23.36
N TRP A 561 -3.35 -4.99 23.06
CA TRP A 561 -3.95 -3.76 23.51
C TRP A 561 -5.44 -3.90 23.81
N THR A 562 -5.95 -3.01 24.65
CA THR A 562 -7.38 -2.81 24.89
C THR A 562 -7.72 -1.32 24.78
N VAL A 563 -8.75 -1.01 24.01
CA VAL A 563 -9.40 0.31 24.02
C VAL A 563 -10.80 0.16 24.63
N LEU A 564 -10.99 0.75 25.79
CA LEU A 564 -12.27 0.79 26.48
C LEU A 564 -12.92 2.14 26.23
N LEU A 565 -14.06 2.15 25.56
CA LEU A 565 -14.88 3.33 25.30
C LEU A 565 -16.05 3.38 26.27
N ARG A 566 -16.29 4.52 26.89
CA ARG A 566 -17.37 4.74 27.87
C ARG A 566 -18.18 5.98 27.51
N GLN A 567 -19.50 5.86 27.68
CA GLN A 567 -20.44 6.96 27.62
C GLN A 567 -20.72 7.43 29.09
N PRO A 568 -20.14 8.57 29.52
CA PRO A 568 -20.21 8.95 30.93
C PRO A 568 -21.56 9.52 31.37
N ASP A 569 -22.31 10.12 30.43
CA ASP A 569 -23.54 10.85 30.73
C ASP A 569 -24.78 10.10 30.25
N ALA A 570 -25.19 10.29 29.01
CA ALA A 570 -26.36 9.62 28.43
C ALA A 570 -25.93 8.42 27.60
N VAL A 571 -26.52 7.26 27.85
CA VAL A 571 -26.23 6.04 27.10
C VAL A 571 -27.12 5.94 25.87
N VAL A 572 -26.51 6.13 24.69
CA VAL A 572 -27.15 5.87 23.39
C VAL A 572 -26.60 4.57 22.78
N PRO A 573 -27.28 3.98 21.77
CA PRO A 573 -26.79 2.75 21.15
C PRO A 573 -25.44 2.92 20.47
N TRP A 574 -24.59 1.91 20.56
CA TRP A 574 -23.32 1.87 19.84
C TRP A 574 -23.54 1.53 18.37
N HIS A 575 -23.09 2.38 17.48
CA HIS A 575 -22.83 1.97 16.11
C HIS A 575 -21.48 1.27 16.05
N VAL A 576 -21.48 0.02 15.59
CA VAL A 576 -20.25 -0.76 15.39
C VAL A 576 -20.29 -1.36 14.00
N ARG A 577 -19.24 -1.16 13.24
CA ARG A 577 -19.03 -1.78 11.93
C ARG A 577 -17.69 -2.48 11.91
N ALA A 578 -17.68 -3.76 11.57
CA ALA A 578 -16.47 -4.59 11.57
C ALA A 578 -16.31 -5.43 10.28
N ALA A 579 -17.18 -5.23 9.27
CA ALA A 579 -17.15 -6.05 8.05
C ALA A 579 -16.10 -5.55 7.04
N ASP A 580 -16.16 -4.27 6.66
CA ASP A 580 -15.26 -3.68 5.65
C ASP A 580 -14.19 -2.80 6.30
N TYR A 581 -14.46 -2.38 7.53
CA TYR A 581 -13.59 -1.58 8.38
C TYR A 581 -14.04 -1.69 9.84
N LEU A 582 -13.16 -1.37 10.75
CA LEU A 582 -13.49 -1.29 12.17
C LEU A 582 -13.75 0.16 12.55
N GLY A 583 -15.03 0.46 12.87
CA GLY A 583 -15.46 1.80 13.28
C GLY A 583 -16.54 1.75 14.34
N VAL A 584 -16.41 2.63 15.34
CA VAL A 584 -17.28 2.66 16.52
C VAL A 584 -17.67 4.10 16.85
N CYS A 585 -18.94 4.35 17.17
CA CYS A 585 -19.38 5.59 17.81
C CYS A 585 -20.64 5.38 18.67
N PRO A 586 -20.84 6.18 19.71
CA PRO A 586 -22.18 6.44 20.28
C PRO A 586 -23.04 7.11 19.20
N ALA A 587 -24.13 6.47 18.78
CA ALA A 587 -24.99 6.97 17.70
C ALA A 587 -26.13 7.80 18.25
N ILE A 588 -25.99 9.13 18.23
CA ILE A 588 -26.88 10.06 18.91
C ILE A 588 -28.30 10.13 18.32
N ALA A 589 -28.46 9.93 17.01
CA ALA A 589 -29.76 9.92 16.31
C ALA A 589 -30.16 8.48 15.92
N TRP A 590 -30.07 7.52 16.86
CA TRP A 590 -30.38 6.12 16.61
C TRP A 590 -31.88 5.84 16.44
N ASP A 591 -32.69 6.27 17.41
CA ASP A 591 -34.11 5.97 17.43
C ASP A 591 -34.94 7.03 16.68
N ALA A 592 -34.53 8.30 16.79
CA ALA A 592 -35.19 9.44 16.19
C ALA A 592 -34.20 10.58 15.97
N PRO A 593 -34.50 11.53 15.07
CA PRO A 593 -33.75 12.77 14.96
C PRO A 593 -33.62 13.51 16.29
N VAL A 594 -32.46 14.10 16.54
CA VAL A 594 -32.18 14.93 17.71
C VAL A 594 -32.35 16.39 17.32
N ARG A 595 -33.17 17.13 18.05
CA ARG A 595 -33.40 18.56 17.84
C ARG A 595 -32.65 19.38 18.88
N ILE A 596 -31.87 20.32 18.43
CA ILE A 596 -31.31 21.38 19.27
C ILE A 596 -32.15 22.64 19.03
N ALA A 597 -32.89 23.08 20.04
CA ALA A 597 -33.65 24.31 19.90
C ALA A 597 -32.71 25.52 19.85
N ARG A 598 -33.12 26.58 19.18
CA ARG A 598 -32.38 27.83 19.12
C ARG A 598 -31.92 28.27 20.52
N ASP A 599 -30.69 28.75 20.65
CA ASP A 599 -30.06 29.17 21.91
C ASP A 599 -29.89 28.02 22.95
N HIS A 600 -30.11 26.76 22.53
CA HIS A 600 -29.84 25.58 23.37
C HIS A 600 -28.62 24.83 22.91
N THR A 601 -28.09 23.98 23.80
CA THR A 601 -26.86 23.21 23.60
C THR A 601 -27.13 21.72 23.73
N LEU A 602 -26.50 20.92 22.86
CA LEU A 602 -26.43 19.46 22.98
C LEU A 602 -25.01 19.10 23.44
N GLU A 603 -24.90 18.46 24.58
CA GLU A 603 -23.64 17.97 25.11
C GLU A 603 -23.40 16.52 24.69
N LEU A 604 -22.17 16.22 24.23
CA LEU A 604 -21.74 14.89 23.89
C LEU A 604 -20.40 14.57 24.58
N ALA A 605 -20.27 13.34 25.05
CA ALA A 605 -19.10 12.92 25.78
C ALA A 605 -18.67 11.49 25.40
N LEU A 606 -17.35 11.28 25.33
CA LEU A 606 -16.74 9.98 25.18
C LEU A 606 -15.48 9.91 26.04
N ASP A 607 -15.40 8.94 26.93
CA ASP A 607 -14.18 8.60 27.63
C ASP A 607 -13.54 7.37 26.96
N ALA A 608 -12.23 7.39 26.82
CA ALA A 608 -11.47 6.27 26.31
C ALA A 608 -10.33 5.92 27.25
N VAL A 609 -10.15 4.63 27.55
CA VAL A 609 -8.99 4.10 28.27
C VAL A 609 -8.22 3.22 27.29
N VAL A 610 -6.96 3.56 27.07
CA VAL A 610 -6.05 2.86 26.17
C VAL A 610 -5.05 2.10 27.02
N LEU A 611 -4.95 0.78 26.84
CA LEU A 611 -4.11 -0.11 27.64
C LEU A 611 -3.21 -0.95 26.73
N ASP A 612 -2.01 -1.20 27.20
CA ASP A 612 -1.00 -2.05 26.54
C ASP A 612 -1.10 -3.53 26.94
N ARG A 613 -2.30 -3.99 27.18
CA ARG A 613 -2.62 -5.39 27.50
C ARG A 613 -4.05 -5.74 27.09
N THR A 614 -4.33 -7.02 26.93
CA THR A 614 -5.71 -7.51 26.79
C THR A 614 -6.39 -7.56 28.15
N LEU A 615 -7.69 -7.25 28.18
CA LEU A 615 -8.53 -7.38 29.35
C LEU A 615 -9.67 -8.37 29.08
N THR A 616 -9.97 -9.16 30.07
CA THR A 616 -11.23 -9.90 30.17
C THR A 616 -12.35 -8.96 30.62
N ARG A 617 -13.61 -9.39 30.49
CA ARG A 617 -14.76 -8.61 30.92
C ARG A 617 -14.70 -8.26 32.42
N ASP A 618 -14.36 -9.24 33.27
CA ASP A 618 -14.29 -9.04 34.72
C ASP A 618 -13.20 -8.03 35.10
N GLU A 619 -12.07 -8.03 34.40
CA GLU A 619 -11.00 -7.04 34.59
C GLU A 619 -11.42 -5.65 34.11
N ILE A 620 -12.22 -5.54 33.05
CA ILE A 620 -12.78 -4.26 32.58
C ILE A 620 -13.73 -3.70 33.62
N GLU A 621 -14.63 -4.52 34.18
CA GLU A 621 -15.57 -4.11 35.22
C GLU A 621 -14.82 -3.65 36.48
N ALA A 622 -13.77 -4.36 36.87
CA ALA A 622 -12.90 -3.98 37.99
C ALA A 622 -12.12 -2.66 37.72
N ALA A 623 -11.73 -2.40 36.49
CA ALA A 623 -11.03 -1.17 36.11
C ALA A 623 -11.96 0.07 36.00
N LEU A 624 -13.28 -0.14 35.92
CA LEU A 624 -14.30 0.89 35.89
C LEU A 624 -14.91 1.21 37.26
N ALA A 625 -14.77 0.28 38.25
CA ALA A 625 -15.21 0.46 39.62
C ALA A 625 -14.28 1.40 40.41
#